data_e9148c3d580a79084884710974c0dbc4
#
_entry.id   e9148c3d580a79084884710974c0dbc4
#
_cell.length_a   1.000
_cell.length_b   1.000
_cell.length_c   1.000
_cell.angle_alpha   90.00
_cell.angle_beta   90.00
_cell.angle_gamma   90.00
#
_symmetry.space_group_name_H-M   'P 1'
#
loop_
_entity.id
_entity.type
_entity.pdbx_description
1 polymer ?
#
loop_
_entity_poly.entity_id
_entity_poly.type
_entity_poly.pdbx_seq_one_letter_code
_entity_poly.pdbx_strand_id
1 'polypeptide(L)'
;MNYTKPYTPPTLTVDAVIFQVNNITLEVLLLKRPNEPFKGEWALPGGYNAKGETTTDALERVIFQKTGVKIKDDLRYIEQLYTFDTINRDPRGHAVSVTYMGCGRNITYNEDLEVAFFDVNKLPKLAYDHANIIKYAKERLIAKMTYTNSAFAFLDRRFTLTQLQTVYEIVFGREFDKRNFRKKFLSLNLIHETNELWRDGAHRPAKLYEFNSSKLKNLDRSLD
;
A
#
# COMPACT_ATOMS: atom_id res chain seq x y z
N MET A 1 28.99 14.32 27.92
CA MET A 1 28.43 15.17 26.86
C MET A 1 27.36 16.03 27.51
N ASN A 2 27.54 17.35 27.59
CA ASN A 2 26.49 18.24 28.09
C ASN A 2 25.47 18.42 26.97
N TYR A 3 24.29 17.82 27.11
CA TYR A 3 23.15 18.13 26.25
C TYR A 3 22.71 19.57 26.52
N THR A 4 23.06 20.48 25.63
CA THR A 4 22.75 21.90 25.76
C THR A 4 21.33 22.27 25.27
N LYS A 5 20.63 21.34 24.62
CA LYS A 5 19.26 21.57 24.15
C LYS A 5 18.26 21.02 25.17
N PRO A 6 17.22 21.81 25.55
CA PRO A 6 16.17 21.31 26.41
C PRO A 6 15.42 20.17 25.72
N TYR A 7 15.12 19.12 26.46
CA TYR A 7 14.30 18.02 25.94
C TYR A 7 12.84 18.46 25.83
N THR A 8 12.29 18.39 24.61
CA THR A 8 10.87 18.55 24.35
C THR A 8 10.43 17.34 23.51
N PRO A 9 9.47 16.52 23.98
CA PRO A 9 9.02 15.36 23.24
C PRO A 9 8.39 15.78 21.91
N PRO A 10 8.71 15.10 20.80
CA PRO A 10 8.04 15.35 19.54
C PRO A 10 6.58 14.88 19.61
N THR A 11 5.73 15.48 18.80
CA THR A 11 4.38 14.96 18.56
C THR A 11 4.48 13.66 17.77
N LEU A 12 4.01 12.55 18.34
CA LEU A 12 3.96 11.27 17.66
C LEU A 12 2.68 11.16 16.85
N THR A 13 2.83 10.84 15.57
CA THR A 13 1.74 10.60 14.63
C THR A 13 1.89 9.25 13.94
N VAL A 14 0.80 8.78 13.35
CA VAL A 14 0.78 7.65 12.43
C VAL A 14 0.22 8.10 11.09
N ASP A 15 0.78 7.60 10.01
CA ASP A 15 0.26 7.80 8.65
C ASP A 15 0.17 6.45 7.92
N ALA A 16 -0.73 6.32 6.97
CA ALA A 16 -0.87 5.11 6.16
C ALA A 16 -0.80 5.42 4.66
N VAL A 17 0.05 4.68 3.95
CA VAL A 17 0.02 4.58 2.50
C VAL A 17 -0.74 3.30 2.14
N ILE A 18 -1.98 3.44 1.72
CA ILE A 18 -2.84 2.32 1.37
C ILE A 18 -2.93 2.22 -0.14
N PHE A 19 -2.37 1.14 -0.69
CA PHE A 19 -2.35 0.87 -2.13
C PHE A 19 -3.41 -0.15 -2.53
N GLN A 20 -3.99 0.09 -3.71
CA GLN A 20 -4.69 -0.93 -4.48
C GLN A 20 -4.27 -0.88 -5.94
N VAL A 21 -4.49 -1.98 -6.66
CA VAL A 21 -4.37 -2.03 -8.11
C VAL A 21 -5.77 -2.14 -8.69
N ASN A 22 -6.15 -1.17 -9.50
CA ASN A 22 -7.29 -1.30 -10.40
C ASN A 22 -6.84 -1.94 -11.74
N ASN A 23 -7.68 -1.93 -12.75
CA ASN A 23 -7.36 -2.61 -14.02
C ASN A 23 -6.15 -2.03 -14.77
N ILE A 24 -5.74 -0.79 -14.49
CA ILE A 24 -4.76 -0.05 -15.31
C ILE A 24 -3.71 0.73 -14.51
N THR A 25 -3.93 0.98 -13.21
CA THR A 25 -3.03 1.81 -12.39
C THR A 25 -2.83 1.26 -10.98
N LEU A 26 -1.69 1.60 -10.38
CA LEU A 26 -1.48 1.55 -8.94
C LEU A 26 -2.05 2.82 -8.34
N GLU A 27 -2.95 2.67 -7.38
CA GLU A 27 -3.64 3.78 -6.72
C GLU A 27 -3.28 3.85 -5.24
N VAL A 28 -3.33 5.07 -4.70
CA VAL A 28 -3.16 5.34 -3.27
C VAL A 28 -4.38 6.07 -2.71
N LEU A 29 -4.83 5.66 -1.52
CA LEU A 29 -5.93 6.29 -0.81
C LEU A 29 -5.48 7.60 -0.19
N LEU A 30 -6.18 8.68 -0.51
CA LEU A 30 -5.97 10.00 0.05
C LEU A 30 -7.27 10.54 0.66
N LEU A 31 -7.13 11.44 1.61
CA LEU A 31 -8.22 12.23 2.16
C LEU A 31 -7.98 13.72 1.94
N LYS A 32 -9.04 14.50 1.77
CA LYS A 32 -8.97 15.95 1.69
C LYS A 32 -9.03 16.54 3.09
N ARG A 33 -8.09 17.42 3.40
CA ARG A 33 -7.96 17.97 4.76
C ARG A 33 -9.08 18.96 5.08
N PRO A 34 -9.85 18.76 6.17
CA PRO A 34 -10.89 19.69 6.56
C PRO A 34 -10.35 20.94 7.29
N ASN A 35 -9.14 20.86 7.89
CA ASN A 35 -8.60 21.87 8.79
C ASN A 35 -7.19 22.33 8.41
N GLU A 36 -6.82 23.52 8.90
CA GLU A 36 -5.43 24.01 8.82
C GLU A 36 -4.45 23.13 9.65
N PRO A 37 -3.19 23.09 9.31
CA PRO A 37 -2.57 23.62 8.09
C PRO A 37 -2.98 22.80 6.87
N PHE A 38 -2.85 23.38 5.68
CA PHE A 38 -3.16 22.74 4.39
C PHE A 38 -4.65 22.36 4.20
N LYS A 39 -5.58 23.16 4.73
CA LYS A 39 -7.01 22.96 4.49
C LYS A 39 -7.34 22.88 3.00
N GLY A 40 -8.12 21.86 2.60
CA GLY A 40 -8.51 21.61 1.22
C GLY A 40 -7.47 20.89 0.38
N GLU A 41 -6.25 20.68 0.85
CA GLU A 41 -5.25 19.85 0.16
C GLU A 41 -5.44 18.36 0.50
N TRP A 42 -4.99 17.51 -0.42
CA TRP A 42 -5.01 16.06 -0.22
C TRP A 42 -3.86 15.59 0.67
N ALA A 43 -4.09 14.56 1.44
CA ALA A 43 -3.12 14.02 2.39
C ALA A 43 -3.27 12.50 2.54
N LEU A 44 -2.21 11.85 3.00
CA LEU A 44 -2.33 10.49 3.52
C LEU A 44 -3.27 10.46 4.72
N PRO A 45 -4.09 9.43 4.89
CA PRO A 45 -4.83 9.23 6.12
C PRO A 45 -3.86 8.98 7.26
N GLY A 46 -3.97 9.80 8.31
CA GLY A 46 -3.07 9.78 9.46
C GLY A 46 -3.59 10.63 10.60
N GLY A 47 -2.94 10.56 11.75
CA GLY A 47 -3.32 11.33 12.93
C GLY A 47 -2.45 11.09 14.14
N TYR A 48 -2.83 11.67 15.26
CA TYR A 48 -2.08 11.57 16.50
C TYR A 48 -2.18 10.19 17.14
N ASN A 49 -1.07 9.75 17.73
CA ASN A 49 -1.04 8.64 18.66
C ASN A 49 -1.54 9.14 20.03
N ALA A 50 -2.64 8.58 20.52
CA ALA A 50 -3.20 9.01 21.81
C ALA A 50 -2.47 8.33 22.98
N LYS A 51 -2.64 8.88 24.19
CA LYS A 51 -2.06 8.30 25.40
C LYS A 51 -2.60 6.87 25.62
N GLY A 52 -1.69 5.94 25.79
CA GLY A 52 -2.05 4.53 26.09
C GLY A 52 -2.29 3.69 24.84
N GLU A 53 -2.16 4.23 23.64
CA GLU A 53 -2.24 3.47 22.38
C GLU A 53 -0.85 3.07 21.90
N THR A 54 -0.74 1.88 21.34
CA THR A 54 0.37 1.54 20.44
C THR A 54 0.20 2.27 19.10
N THR A 55 1.26 2.40 18.30
CA THR A 55 1.14 2.99 16.96
C THR A 55 0.21 2.17 16.05
N THR A 56 0.08 0.86 16.27
CA THR A 56 -0.86 0.01 15.55
C THR A 56 -2.31 0.30 15.95
N ASP A 57 -2.60 0.48 17.25
CA ASP A 57 -3.95 0.84 17.71
C ASP A 57 -4.37 2.21 17.17
N ALA A 58 -3.45 3.18 17.24
CA ALA A 58 -3.66 4.50 16.69
C ALA A 58 -3.95 4.45 15.18
N LEU A 59 -3.19 3.62 14.44
CA LEU A 59 -3.38 3.43 13.02
C LEU A 59 -4.79 2.88 12.72
N GLU A 60 -5.19 1.78 13.33
CA GLU A 60 -6.52 1.16 13.13
C GLU A 60 -7.64 2.18 13.40
N ARG A 61 -7.57 2.90 14.52
CA ARG A 61 -8.56 3.90 14.90
C ARG A 61 -8.61 5.06 13.90
N VAL A 62 -7.46 5.65 13.59
CA VAL A 62 -7.38 6.83 12.73
C VAL A 62 -7.84 6.53 11.31
N ILE A 63 -7.40 5.40 10.74
CA ILE A 63 -7.79 5.00 9.40
C ILE A 63 -9.29 4.77 9.32
N PHE A 64 -9.85 4.00 10.24
CA PHE A 64 -11.29 3.78 10.26
C PHE A 64 -12.10 5.08 10.40
N GLN A 65 -11.74 5.93 11.35
CA GLN A 65 -12.43 7.19 11.59
C GLN A 65 -12.40 8.16 10.40
N LYS A 66 -11.29 8.18 9.66
CA LYS A 66 -11.06 9.16 8.58
C LYS A 66 -11.41 8.66 7.20
N THR A 67 -11.47 7.36 7.00
CA THR A 67 -11.69 6.79 5.67
C THR A 67 -12.77 5.72 5.63
N GLY A 68 -13.18 5.18 6.76
CA GLY A 68 -14.06 4.02 6.83
C GLY A 68 -13.37 2.68 6.56
N VAL A 69 -12.11 2.68 6.14
CA VAL A 69 -11.34 1.45 5.85
C VAL A 69 -11.10 0.66 7.13
N LYS A 70 -11.42 -0.61 7.10
CA LYS A 70 -11.15 -1.57 8.18
C LYS A 70 -9.89 -2.35 7.85
N ILE A 71 -8.78 -2.01 8.51
CA ILE A 71 -7.45 -2.58 8.19
C ILE A 71 -7.48 -4.12 8.16
N LYS A 72 -8.15 -4.76 9.12
CA LYS A 72 -8.21 -6.23 9.23
C LYS A 72 -9.05 -6.91 8.15
N ASP A 73 -10.03 -6.20 7.60
CA ASP A 73 -10.98 -6.76 6.64
C ASP A 73 -10.61 -6.39 5.19
N ASP A 74 -10.20 -5.13 4.98
CA ASP A 74 -9.97 -4.56 3.65
C ASP A 74 -8.53 -4.73 3.17
N LEU A 75 -7.55 -4.82 4.09
CA LEU A 75 -6.14 -4.97 3.72
C LEU A 75 -5.69 -6.42 3.86
N ARG A 76 -5.06 -6.93 2.81
CA ARG A 76 -4.49 -8.27 2.78
C ARG A 76 -3.03 -8.31 3.23
N TYR A 77 -2.38 -7.17 3.23
CA TYR A 77 -1.02 -6.98 3.68
C TYR A 77 -0.87 -5.61 4.31
N ILE A 78 -0.14 -5.55 5.43
CA ILE A 78 0.26 -4.31 6.10
C ILE A 78 1.60 -4.52 6.78
N GLU A 79 2.46 -3.50 6.72
CA GLU A 79 3.73 -3.45 7.47
C GLU A 79 4.02 -2.01 7.91
N GLN A 80 4.83 -1.85 8.96
CA GLN A 80 5.46 -0.59 9.25
C GLN A 80 6.48 -0.28 8.14
N LEU A 81 6.30 0.87 7.49
CA LEU A 81 7.13 1.28 6.37
C LEU A 81 8.43 1.90 6.82
N TYR A 82 8.33 3.01 7.53
CA TYR A 82 9.46 3.81 8.01
C TYR A 82 8.98 4.83 9.05
N THR A 83 9.94 5.43 9.76
CA THR A 83 9.68 6.57 10.65
C THR A 83 10.18 7.84 9.99
N PHE A 84 9.27 8.76 9.67
CA PHE A 84 9.59 10.05 9.06
C PHE A 84 9.70 11.11 10.14
N ASP A 85 10.90 11.69 10.29
CA ASP A 85 11.28 12.60 11.36
C ASP A 85 12.01 13.85 10.86
N THR A 86 11.85 14.18 9.57
CA THR A 86 12.45 15.38 8.99
C THR A 86 12.04 16.62 9.78
N ILE A 87 13.00 17.43 10.17
CA ILE A 87 12.75 18.68 10.87
C ILE A 87 11.86 19.57 9.98
N ASN A 88 10.86 20.21 10.60
CA ASN A 88 9.87 21.07 9.90
C ASN A 88 8.95 20.32 8.90
N ARG A 89 8.83 18.99 8.99
CA ARG A 89 7.82 18.26 8.21
C ARG A 89 6.39 18.72 8.51
N ASP A 90 6.14 19.18 9.73
CA ASP A 90 4.88 19.77 10.18
C ASP A 90 5.10 21.22 10.61
N PRO A 91 4.42 22.22 10.02
CA PRO A 91 4.59 23.62 10.38
C PRO A 91 4.11 23.96 11.78
N ARG A 92 3.37 23.08 12.44
CA ARG A 92 2.88 23.29 13.82
C ARG A 92 3.93 23.00 14.89
N GLY A 93 5.01 22.27 14.52
CA GLY A 93 6.10 21.96 15.46
C GLY A 93 6.80 20.64 15.13
N HIS A 94 7.64 20.19 16.06
CA HIS A 94 8.40 18.96 15.90
C HIS A 94 7.47 17.74 15.94
N ALA A 95 7.33 17.05 14.82
CA ALA A 95 6.49 15.87 14.67
C ALA A 95 7.29 14.69 14.08
N VAL A 96 6.98 13.49 14.56
CA VAL A 96 7.52 12.22 14.07
C VAL A 96 6.34 11.35 13.64
N SER A 97 6.38 10.81 12.44
CA SER A 97 5.37 9.89 11.94
C SER A 97 5.90 8.47 11.82
N VAL A 98 5.27 7.55 12.52
CA VAL A 98 5.41 6.11 12.26
C VAL A 98 4.44 5.76 11.14
N THR A 99 4.98 5.58 9.94
CA THR A 99 4.17 5.35 8.74
C THR A 99 4.07 3.87 8.42
N TYR A 100 2.90 3.47 7.96
CA TYR A 100 2.59 2.09 7.54
C TYR A 100 2.26 2.05 6.05
N MET A 101 2.55 0.91 5.41
CA MET A 101 2.15 0.61 4.05
C MET A 101 1.18 -0.56 4.08
N GLY A 102 -0.01 -0.35 3.55
CA GLY A 102 -1.05 -1.37 3.40
C GLY A 102 -1.38 -1.62 1.94
N CYS A 103 -1.72 -2.86 1.61
CA CYS A 103 -2.13 -3.26 0.27
C CYS A 103 -3.40 -4.10 0.33
N GLY A 104 -4.32 -3.82 -0.58
CA GLY A 104 -5.58 -4.54 -0.69
C GLY A 104 -6.13 -4.53 -2.11
N ARG A 105 -7.28 -5.16 -2.28
CA ARG A 105 -8.03 -5.18 -3.53
C ARG A 105 -9.49 -4.84 -3.26
N ASN A 106 -10.06 -3.98 -4.09
CA ASN A 106 -11.46 -3.53 -3.94
C ASN A 106 -11.72 -3.01 -2.51
N ILE A 107 -10.80 -2.16 -2.03
CA ILE A 107 -10.85 -1.61 -0.68
C ILE A 107 -12.11 -0.75 -0.54
N THR A 108 -12.93 -1.07 0.47
CA THR A 108 -14.14 -0.32 0.78
C THR A 108 -13.79 0.89 1.64
N TYR A 109 -14.30 2.04 1.32
CA TYR A 109 -14.15 3.26 2.10
C TYR A 109 -15.48 4.01 2.20
N ASN A 110 -15.59 4.97 3.11
CA ASN A 110 -16.81 5.75 3.28
C ASN A 110 -16.87 6.90 2.25
N GLU A 111 -17.78 6.80 1.29
CA GLU A 111 -17.96 7.79 0.22
C GLU A 111 -18.54 9.12 0.71
N ASP A 112 -19.15 9.16 1.90
CA ASP A 112 -19.61 10.42 2.53
C ASP A 112 -18.46 11.30 3.03
N LEU A 113 -17.26 10.74 3.13
CA LEU A 113 -16.04 11.45 3.48
C LEU A 113 -15.32 11.93 2.21
N GLU A 114 -14.61 13.04 2.30
CA GLU A 114 -13.76 13.50 1.19
C GLU A 114 -12.50 12.63 1.06
N VAL A 115 -12.69 11.38 0.64
CA VAL A 115 -11.67 10.32 0.48
C VAL A 115 -11.75 9.79 -0.94
N ALA A 116 -10.61 9.54 -1.57
CA ALA A 116 -10.57 8.95 -2.91
C ALA A 116 -9.25 8.23 -3.18
N PHE A 117 -9.28 7.29 -4.12
CA PHE A 117 -8.07 6.69 -4.68
C PHE A 117 -7.53 7.53 -5.85
N PHE A 118 -6.21 7.70 -5.90
CA PHE A 118 -5.50 8.44 -6.93
C PHE A 118 -4.39 7.59 -7.56
N ASP A 119 -4.25 7.68 -8.88
CA ASP A 119 -3.09 7.11 -9.57
C ASP A 119 -1.79 7.69 -8.98
N VAL A 120 -0.90 6.80 -8.52
CA VAL A 120 0.37 7.22 -7.92
C VAL A 120 1.29 8.01 -8.85
N ASN A 121 1.03 7.97 -10.16
CA ASN A 121 1.76 8.74 -11.17
C ASN A 121 1.10 10.08 -11.50
N LYS A 122 -0.11 10.37 -10.97
CA LYS A 122 -0.91 11.57 -11.22
C LYS A 122 -1.48 12.14 -9.92
N LEU A 123 -0.64 12.28 -8.92
CA LEU A 123 -1.06 12.76 -7.61
C LEU A 123 -1.48 14.24 -7.67
N PRO A 124 -2.52 14.63 -6.93
CA PRO A 124 -2.84 16.04 -6.69
C PRO A 124 -1.75 16.71 -5.84
N LYS A 125 -1.88 18.02 -5.61
CA LYS A 125 -1.07 18.69 -4.60
C LYS A 125 -1.30 18.07 -3.23
N LEU A 126 -0.22 17.67 -2.56
CA LEU A 126 -0.27 17.00 -1.27
C LEU A 126 0.22 17.91 -0.14
N ALA A 127 -0.43 17.77 0.99
CA ALA A 127 0.00 18.38 2.25
C ALA A 127 1.27 17.72 2.80
N TYR A 128 2.01 18.44 3.60
CA TYR A 128 3.20 17.98 4.30
C TYR A 128 4.27 17.39 3.36
N ASP A 129 4.98 16.38 3.83
CA ASP A 129 5.96 15.58 3.10
C ASP A 129 5.34 14.31 2.45
N HIS A 130 4.01 14.25 2.33
CA HIS A 130 3.28 13.05 1.92
C HIS A 130 3.63 12.57 0.51
N ALA A 131 4.02 13.47 -0.40
CA ALA A 131 4.52 13.06 -1.71
C ALA A 131 5.80 12.21 -1.61
N ASN A 132 6.72 12.58 -0.71
CA ASN A 132 7.95 11.82 -0.47
C ASN A 132 7.65 10.47 0.19
N ILE A 133 6.69 10.45 1.11
CA ILE A 133 6.26 9.21 1.78
C ILE A 133 5.68 8.22 0.77
N ILE A 134 4.80 8.68 -0.13
CA ILE A 134 4.21 7.83 -1.18
C ILE A 134 5.29 7.30 -2.14
N LYS A 135 6.23 8.15 -2.54
CA LYS A 135 7.36 7.73 -3.37
C LYS A 135 8.16 6.62 -2.69
N TYR A 136 8.53 6.81 -1.43
CA TYR A 136 9.26 5.81 -0.64
C TYR A 136 8.47 4.51 -0.51
N ALA A 137 7.17 4.58 -0.26
CA ALA A 137 6.29 3.41 -0.16
C ALA A 137 6.20 2.65 -1.49
N LYS A 138 6.12 3.35 -2.62
CA LYS A 138 6.12 2.72 -3.96
C LYS A 138 7.43 1.98 -4.22
N GLU A 139 8.58 2.58 -3.90
CA GLU A 139 9.89 1.95 -4.02
C GLU A 139 9.99 0.70 -3.13
N ARG A 140 9.49 0.77 -1.89
CA ARG A 140 9.42 -0.36 -0.97
C ARG A 140 8.52 -1.48 -1.51
N LEU A 141 7.36 -1.16 -2.07
CA LEU A 141 6.45 -2.12 -2.65
C LEU A 141 7.10 -2.86 -3.83
N ILE A 142 7.72 -2.11 -4.76
CA ILE A 142 8.45 -2.69 -5.89
C ILE A 142 9.53 -3.65 -5.39
N ALA A 143 10.40 -3.19 -4.49
CA ALA A 143 11.44 -4.04 -3.91
C ALA A 143 10.86 -5.30 -3.24
N LYS A 144 9.78 -5.15 -2.46
CA LYS A 144 9.12 -6.26 -1.78
C LYS A 144 8.59 -7.32 -2.75
N MET A 145 8.01 -6.90 -3.86
CA MET A 145 7.49 -7.81 -4.89
C MET A 145 8.59 -8.58 -5.64
N THR A 146 9.86 -8.15 -5.59
CA THR A 146 10.96 -8.91 -6.19
C THR A 146 11.36 -10.13 -5.37
N TYR A 147 11.21 -10.08 -4.04
CA TYR A 147 11.68 -11.14 -3.14
C TYR A 147 10.61 -11.75 -2.24
N THR A 148 9.33 -11.40 -2.44
CA THR A 148 8.20 -11.99 -1.69
C THR A 148 7.01 -12.31 -2.60
N ASN A 149 6.05 -13.04 -2.05
CA ASN A 149 4.76 -13.32 -2.72
C ASN A 149 3.74 -12.18 -2.58
N SER A 150 4.13 -10.95 -2.20
CA SER A 150 3.22 -9.85 -1.83
C SER A 150 2.19 -9.45 -2.89
N ALA A 151 2.37 -9.86 -4.15
CA ALA A 151 1.38 -9.67 -5.22
C ALA A 151 0.00 -10.28 -4.88
N PHE A 152 -0.08 -11.24 -3.93
CA PHE A 152 -1.36 -11.81 -3.49
C PHE A 152 -2.32 -10.73 -2.96
N ALA A 153 -1.79 -9.62 -2.45
CA ALA A 153 -2.62 -8.56 -1.89
C ALA A 153 -3.49 -7.84 -2.94
N PHE A 154 -3.08 -7.87 -4.20
CA PHE A 154 -3.75 -7.18 -5.30
C PHE A 154 -4.61 -8.08 -6.20
N LEU A 155 -4.65 -9.40 -5.94
CA LEU A 155 -5.32 -10.38 -6.78
C LEU A 155 -6.51 -11.01 -6.06
N ASP A 156 -7.48 -11.50 -6.80
CA ASP A 156 -8.49 -12.39 -6.25
C ASP A 156 -7.83 -13.67 -5.74
N ARG A 157 -8.55 -14.43 -4.94
CA ARG A 157 -8.05 -15.73 -4.46
C ARG A 157 -7.62 -16.62 -5.61
N ARG A 158 -8.43 -16.63 -6.70
CA ARG A 158 -8.15 -17.32 -7.95
C ARG A 158 -7.91 -16.32 -9.05
N PHE A 159 -6.83 -16.47 -9.75
CA PHE A 159 -6.38 -15.54 -10.78
C PHE A 159 -5.74 -16.28 -11.96
N THR A 160 -5.71 -15.63 -13.11
CA THR A 160 -4.97 -16.09 -14.28
C THR A 160 -3.52 -15.58 -14.24
N LEU A 161 -2.60 -16.28 -14.92
CA LEU A 161 -1.22 -15.76 -15.07
C LEU A 161 -1.16 -14.40 -15.80
N THR A 162 -2.17 -14.08 -16.60
CA THR A 162 -2.27 -12.78 -17.23
C THR A 162 -2.57 -11.70 -16.19
N GLN A 163 -3.56 -11.90 -15.31
CA GLN A 163 -3.86 -10.97 -14.22
C GLN A 163 -2.67 -10.77 -13.29
N LEU A 164 -1.96 -11.85 -12.94
CA LEU A 164 -0.74 -11.76 -12.15
C LEU A 164 0.33 -10.91 -12.85
N GLN A 165 0.59 -11.15 -14.14
CA GLN A 165 1.54 -10.37 -14.93
C GLN A 165 1.13 -8.88 -14.97
N THR A 166 -0.15 -8.59 -15.22
CA THR A 166 -0.69 -7.23 -15.24
C THR A 166 -0.45 -6.49 -13.91
N VAL A 167 -0.65 -7.15 -12.77
CA VAL A 167 -0.33 -6.54 -11.45
C VAL A 167 1.16 -6.17 -11.35
N TYR A 168 2.06 -7.06 -11.79
CA TYR A 168 3.49 -6.75 -11.81
C TYR A 168 3.82 -5.59 -12.75
N GLU A 169 3.27 -5.58 -13.95
CA GLU A 169 3.50 -4.52 -14.95
C GLU A 169 3.02 -3.16 -14.43
N ILE A 170 1.85 -3.12 -13.79
CA ILE A 170 1.29 -1.90 -13.19
C ILE A 170 2.20 -1.37 -12.06
N VAL A 171 2.59 -2.24 -11.13
CA VAL A 171 3.39 -1.81 -9.97
C VAL A 171 4.79 -1.39 -10.37
N PHE A 172 5.41 -2.14 -11.29
CA PHE A 172 6.77 -1.86 -11.78
C PHE A 172 6.82 -0.74 -12.82
N GLY A 173 5.68 -0.39 -13.44
CA GLY A 173 5.60 0.63 -14.49
C GLY A 173 6.32 0.23 -15.77
N ARG A 174 6.44 -1.07 -16.06
CA ARG A 174 7.07 -1.61 -17.27
C ARG A 174 6.42 -2.91 -17.70
N GLU A 175 6.49 -3.21 -18.98
CA GLU A 175 6.05 -4.49 -19.54
C GLU A 175 7.05 -5.62 -19.25
N PHE A 176 6.54 -6.84 -19.17
CA PHE A 176 7.33 -8.07 -19.06
C PHE A 176 7.06 -8.99 -20.24
N ASP A 177 8.10 -9.63 -20.76
CA ASP A 177 7.91 -10.69 -21.76
C ASP A 177 7.07 -11.82 -21.16
N LYS A 178 5.95 -12.09 -21.78
CA LYS A 178 4.92 -13.02 -21.30
C LYS A 178 5.45 -14.43 -21.07
N ARG A 179 6.31 -14.92 -21.95
CA ARG A 179 6.86 -16.28 -21.87
C ARG A 179 7.86 -16.40 -20.72
N ASN A 180 8.76 -15.43 -20.62
CA ASN A 180 9.80 -15.41 -19.59
C ASN A 180 9.20 -15.19 -18.21
N PHE A 181 8.27 -14.24 -18.06
CA PHE A 181 7.54 -13.99 -16.81
C PHE A 181 6.86 -15.26 -16.29
N ARG A 182 6.09 -15.95 -17.16
CA ARG A 182 5.38 -17.18 -16.78
C ARG A 182 6.33 -18.30 -16.39
N LYS A 183 7.39 -18.52 -17.18
CA LYS A 183 8.41 -19.54 -16.89
C LYS A 183 9.08 -19.27 -15.54
N LYS A 184 9.53 -18.03 -15.33
CA LYS A 184 10.17 -17.61 -14.08
C LYS A 184 9.22 -17.78 -12.90
N PHE A 185 8.00 -17.23 -12.99
CA PHE A 185 7.05 -17.24 -11.88
C PHE A 185 6.61 -18.67 -11.48
N LEU A 186 6.35 -19.53 -12.44
CA LEU A 186 6.02 -20.93 -12.17
C LEU A 186 7.19 -21.68 -11.51
N SER A 187 8.43 -21.35 -11.83
CA SER A 187 9.62 -21.98 -11.23
C SER A 187 9.83 -21.64 -9.76
N LEU A 188 9.15 -20.59 -9.24
CA LEU A 188 9.24 -20.19 -7.83
C LEU A 188 8.37 -21.02 -6.89
N ASN A 189 7.52 -21.89 -7.41
CA ASN A 189 6.58 -22.73 -6.64
C ASN A 189 5.71 -21.93 -5.64
N LEU A 190 5.34 -20.70 -5.99
CA LEU A 190 4.51 -19.83 -5.17
C LEU A 190 3.02 -20.02 -5.36
N ILE A 191 2.66 -20.58 -6.51
CA ILE A 191 1.30 -20.77 -6.95
C ILE A 191 1.10 -22.21 -7.44
N HIS A 192 -0.12 -22.68 -7.36
CA HIS A 192 -0.54 -23.94 -7.97
C HIS A 192 -1.72 -23.72 -8.91
N GLU A 193 -1.81 -24.56 -9.92
CA GLU A 193 -2.94 -24.61 -10.85
C GLU A 193 -4.15 -25.22 -10.13
N THR A 194 -5.31 -24.59 -10.29
CA THR A 194 -6.59 -25.14 -9.82
C THR A 194 -7.22 -26.00 -10.93
N ASN A 195 -8.24 -26.78 -10.58
CA ASN A 195 -9.01 -27.55 -11.58
C ASN A 195 -10.05 -26.68 -12.31
N GLU A 196 -10.01 -25.35 -12.12
CA GLU A 196 -10.99 -24.43 -12.67
C GLU A 196 -10.43 -23.60 -13.82
N LEU A 197 -11.35 -23.17 -14.69
CA LEU A 197 -11.05 -22.35 -15.84
C LEU A 197 -11.78 -21.02 -15.75
N TRP A 198 -11.06 -19.94 -16.01
CA TRP A 198 -11.64 -18.62 -16.23
C TRP A 198 -12.21 -18.57 -17.65
N ARG A 199 -13.48 -18.17 -17.77
CA ARG A 199 -14.15 -17.93 -19.05
C ARG A 199 -14.64 -16.48 -19.08
N ASP A 200 -14.18 -15.75 -20.08
CA ASP A 200 -14.61 -14.38 -20.34
C ASP A 200 -14.99 -14.26 -21.83
N GLY A 201 -16.30 -14.29 -22.10
CA GLY A 201 -16.86 -14.19 -23.46
C GLY A 201 -16.38 -15.28 -24.41
N ALA A 202 -16.02 -14.90 -25.64
CA ALA A 202 -15.61 -15.79 -26.73
C ALA A 202 -14.13 -16.23 -26.67
N HIS A 203 -13.37 -15.79 -25.68
CA HIS A 203 -11.95 -16.12 -25.58
C HIS A 203 -11.73 -17.55 -25.09
N ARG A 204 -10.57 -18.13 -25.50
CA ARG A 204 -10.17 -19.46 -25.01
C ARG A 204 -10.08 -19.44 -23.48
N PRO A 205 -10.70 -20.42 -22.79
CA PRO A 205 -10.64 -20.52 -21.35
C PRO A 205 -9.21 -20.49 -20.81
N ALA A 206 -8.95 -19.70 -19.77
CA ALA A 206 -7.65 -19.60 -19.14
C ALA A 206 -7.61 -20.39 -17.82
N LYS A 207 -6.49 -21.04 -17.54
CA LYS A 207 -6.26 -21.74 -16.28
C LYS A 207 -6.24 -20.75 -15.11
N LEU A 208 -6.87 -21.14 -14.01
CA LEU A 208 -6.83 -20.41 -12.75
C LEU A 208 -5.77 -20.98 -11.81
N TYR A 209 -5.15 -20.09 -11.08
CA TYR A 209 -4.11 -20.36 -10.10
C TYR A 209 -4.47 -19.77 -8.75
N GLU A 210 -3.96 -20.34 -7.68
CA GLU A 210 -4.00 -19.79 -6.32
C GLU A 210 -2.57 -19.68 -5.77
N PHE A 211 -2.32 -18.69 -4.90
CA PHE A 211 -1.09 -18.66 -4.11
C PHE A 211 -1.08 -19.80 -3.08
N ASN A 212 0.07 -20.45 -2.90
CA ASN A 212 0.26 -21.49 -1.89
C ASN A 212 0.15 -20.97 -0.45
N SER A 213 0.18 -19.65 -0.27
CA SER A 213 0.03 -18.99 1.03
C SER A 213 -0.60 -17.62 0.86
N SER A 214 -1.61 -17.33 1.69
CA SER A 214 -2.19 -15.99 1.86
C SER A 214 -1.39 -15.12 2.86
N LYS A 215 -0.32 -15.65 3.45
CA LYS A 215 0.61 -14.92 4.32
C LYS A 215 1.86 -14.58 3.54
N LEU A 216 2.48 -13.46 3.88
CA LEU A 216 3.74 -13.04 3.29
C LEU A 216 4.82 -14.13 3.48
N LYS A 217 5.50 -14.47 2.40
CA LYS A 217 6.65 -15.38 2.39
C LYS A 217 7.76 -14.78 1.55
N ASN A 218 8.99 -14.92 2.03
CA ASN A 218 10.17 -14.62 1.23
C ASN A 218 10.37 -15.70 0.17
N LEU A 219 10.90 -15.31 -0.97
CA LEU A 219 11.27 -16.21 -2.06
C LEU A 219 12.68 -16.74 -1.80
N ASP A 220 12.92 -18.00 -2.16
CA ASP A 220 14.26 -18.58 -2.13
C ASP A 220 15.17 -18.01 -3.24
N ARG A 221 14.57 -17.40 -4.27
CA ARG A 221 15.25 -16.75 -5.39
C ARG A 221 14.47 -15.49 -5.80
N SER A 222 15.18 -14.39 -6.06
CA SER A 222 14.59 -13.16 -6.56
C SER A 222 13.90 -13.33 -7.90
N LEU A 223 12.92 -12.48 -8.19
CA LEU A 223 12.26 -12.36 -9.50
C LEU A 223 13.14 -11.68 -10.56
N ASP A 224 14.22 -11.03 -10.14
CA ASP A 224 15.18 -10.36 -11.04
C ASP A 224 16.15 -11.35 -11.70
#